data_9f33761242f53781e16e2d8844a514ea
#
_entry.id   9f33761242f53781e16e2d8844a514ea
#
_cell.length_a   1.000
_cell.length_b   1.000
_cell.length_c   1.000
_cell.angle_alpha   90.00
_cell.angle_beta   90.00
_cell.angle_gamma   90.00
#
_symmetry.space_group_name_H-M   'P 1'
#
loop_
_entity.id
_entity.type
_entity.pdbx_description
1 polymer ?
#
loop_
_entity_poly.entity_id
_entity_poly.type
_entity_poly.pdbx_seq_one_letter_code
_entity_poly.pdbx_strand_id
1 'polypeptide(L)'
;MDRGQQIADRVRAAAADGAPLVIRGGGSKAWYGDPVAGDTLDVSDHAGVIEYDPGELVLTCRAGTPLAELRAMLAENGQHLPFDPPAFGDRATV
;
A
#
# COMPACT_ATOMS: atom_id res chain seq x y z
N MET A 1 2.86 5.14 -9.84
CA MET A 1 4.30 5.48 -9.96
C MET A 1 5.13 4.40 -9.30
N ASP A 2 6.21 3.99 -9.94
CA ASP A 2 7.08 2.94 -9.41
C ASP A 2 8.25 3.56 -8.64
N ARG A 3 8.31 3.33 -7.34
CA ARG A 3 9.40 3.78 -6.47
C ARG A 3 10.18 2.62 -5.86
N GLY A 4 10.07 1.44 -6.47
CA GLY A 4 10.67 0.23 -5.91
C GLY A 4 12.16 0.34 -5.59
N GLN A 5 12.95 0.92 -6.49
CA GLN A 5 14.38 1.08 -6.28
C GLN A 5 14.70 2.05 -5.13
N GLN A 6 14.00 3.17 -5.07
CA GLN A 6 14.17 4.15 -4.01
C GLN A 6 13.82 3.56 -2.65
N ILE A 7 12.73 2.80 -2.58
CA ILE A 7 12.30 2.12 -1.36
C ILE A 7 13.34 1.08 -0.94
N ALA A 8 13.82 0.27 -1.87
CA ALA A 8 14.85 -0.73 -1.59
C ALA A 8 16.14 -0.10 -1.04
N ASP A 9 16.57 1.00 -1.65
CA ASP A 9 17.76 1.72 -1.22
C ASP A 9 17.59 2.30 0.19
N ARG A 10 16.41 2.85 0.47
CA ARG A 10 16.10 3.41 1.79
C ARG A 10 16.08 2.32 2.88
N VAL A 11 15.50 1.17 2.56
CA VAL A 11 15.47 0.04 3.51
C VAL A 11 16.88 -0.47 3.78
N ARG A 12 17.71 -0.62 2.74
CA ARG A 12 19.11 -1.04 2.91
C ARG A 12 19.90 -0.07 3.78
N ALA A 13 19.73 1.22 3.56
CA ALA A 13 20.41 2.25 4.37
C ALA A 13 19.98 2.17 5.82
N ALA A 14 18.70 2.03 6.10
CA ALA A 14 18.19 1.90 7.46
C ALA A 14 18.69 0.63 8.14
N ALA A 15 18.73 -0.49 7.41
CA ALA A 15 19.24 -1.75 7.93
C ALA A 15 20.73 -1.65 8.29
N ALA A 16 21.52 -0.98 7.47
CA ALA A 16 22.96 -0.78 7.73
C ALA A 16 23.19 0.08 8.97
N ASP A 17 22.35 1.06 9.22
CA ASP A 17 22.45 1.97 10.37
C ASP A 17 21.75 1.42 11.62
N GLY A 18 21.03 0.31 11.52
CA GLY A 18 20.20 -0.20 12.59
C GLY A 18 19.05 0.72 12.95
N ALA A 19 18.60 1.56 12.02
CA ALA A 19 17.55 2.54 12.24
C ALA A 19 16.18 1.96 11.91
N PRO A 20 15.18 2.08 12.82
CA PRO A 20 13.83 1.60 12.53
C PRO A 20 13.13 2.50 11.53
N LEU A 21 12.25 1.90 10.72
CA LEU A 21 11.39 2.59 9.77
C LEU A 21 9.93 2.37 10.13
N VAL A 22 9.13 3.44 9.99
CA VAL A 22 7.67 3.38 10.09
C VAL A 22 7.12 3.46 8.67
N ILE A 23 6.53 2.37 8.19
CA ILE A 23 5.98 2.30 6.84
C ILE A 23 4.60 2.94 6.84
N ARG A 24 4.38 3.88 5.91
CA ARG A 24 3.13 4.61 5.82
C ARG A 24 2.62 4.67 4.38
N GLY A 25 1.36 4.23 4.17
CA GLY A 25 0.61 4.46 2.94
C GLY A 25 -0.18 5.76 3.03
N GLY A 26 -1.51 5.67 3.03
CA GLY A 26 -2.37 6.85 3.18
C GLY A 26 -2.46 7.41 4.60
N GLY A 27 -1.92 6.70 5.57
CA GLY A 27 -1.94 7.13 6.97
C GLY A 27 -3.29 6.99 7.65
N SER A 28 -4.26 6.33 7.03
CA SER A 28 -5.63 6.21 7.54
C SER A 28 -5.73 5.40 8.84
N LYS A 29 -4.73 4.57 9.12
CA LYS A 29 -4.68 3.73 10.32
C LYS A 29 -3.52 4.10 11.25
N ALA A 30 -2.92 5.27 11.07
CA ALA A 30 -1.77 5.69 11.86
C ALA A 30 -2.07 5.79 13.37
N TRP A 31 -3.33 6.03 13.73
CA TRP A 31 -3.82 6.10 15.11
C TRP A 31 -4.12 4.72 15.71
N TYR A 32 -4.13 3.68 14.89
CA TYR A 32 -4.54 2.33 15.30
C TYR A 32 -3.33 1.56 15.83
N GLY A 33 -3.52 0.89 16.96
CA GLY A 33 -2.46 0.12 17.61
C GLY A 33 -1.57 0.98 18.50
N ASP A 34 -0.48 0.39 18.96
CA ASP A 34 0.47 1.07 19.84
C ASP A 34 1.30 2.08 19.05
N PRO A 35 1.69 3.21 19.68
CA PRO A 35 2.59 4.15 19.04
C PRO A 35 3.93 3.51 18.70
N VAL A 36 4.46 3.85 17.53
CA VAL A 36 5.77 3.38 17.07
C VAL A 36 6.69 4.57 16.78
N ALA A 37 7.98 4.38 16.96
CA ALA A 37 8.98 5.41 16.72
C ALA A 37 9.94 4.96 15.63
N GLY A 38 10.36 5.92 14.79
CA GLY A 38 11.29 5.70 13.70
C GLY A 38 11.08 6.72 12.60
N ASP A 39 11.97 6.72 11.63
CA ASP A 39 11.81 7.55 10.44
C ASP A 39 10.67 6.99 9.57
N THR A 40 9.87 7.87 9.02
CA THR A 40 8.76 7.46 8.16
C THR A 40 9.26 7.08 6.77
N LEU A 41 8.86 5.90 6.31
CA LEU A 41 9.00 5.48 4.91
C LEU A 41 7.62 5.60 4.26
N ASP A 42 7.42 6.68 3.51
CA ASP A 42 6.17 6.94 2.82
C ASP A 42 6.13 6.16 1.50
N VAL A 43 5.20 5.23 1.37
CA VAL A 43 5.02 4.42 0.15
C VAL A 43 3.78 4.83 -0.64
N SER A 44 3.11 5.92 -0.26
CA SER A 44 1.87 6.35 -0.91
C SER A 44 2.04 6.65 -2.41
N ASP A 45 3.23 7.09 -2.83
CA ASP A 45 3.52 7.35 -4.24
C ASP A 45 3.88 6.08 -5.01
N HIS A 46 4.19 4.98 -4.31
CA HIS A 46 4.48 3.70 -4.94
C HIS A 46 3.14 3.01 -5.23
N ALA A 47 2.47 3.48 -6.26
CA ALA A 47 1.09 3.15 -6.55
C ALA A 47 0.91 2.67 -7.99
N GLY A 48 -0.17 1.98 -8.24
CA GLY A 48 -0.59 1.52 -9.56
C GLY A 48 -0.80 0.01 -9.61
N VAL A 49 -1.66 -0.42 -10.52
CA VAL A 49 -1.90 -1.82 -10.81
C VAL A 49 -0.85 -2.29 -11.80
N ILE A 50 -0.14 -3.36 -11.45
CA ILE A 50 0.89 -3.97 -12.31
C ILE A 50 0.22 -4.94 -13.29
N GLU A 51 -0.68 -5.76 -12.78
CA GLU A 51 -1.37 -6.78 -13.57
C GLU A 51 -2.73 -7.07 -12.97
N TYR A 52 -3.73 -7.22 -13.82
CA TYR A 52 -5.06 -7.64 -13.40
C TYR A 52 -5.61 -8.61 -14.45
N ASP A 53 -5.88 -9.84 -14.01
CA ASP A 53 -6.50 -10.87 -14.84
C ASP A 53 -7.84 -11.27 -14.20
N PRO A 54 -8.97 -10.67 -14.64
CA PRO A 54 -10.27 -10.97 -14.06
C PRO A 54 -10.67 -12.43 -14.21
N GLY A 55 -10.27 -13.08 -15.30
CA GLY A 55 -10.59 -14.48 -15.55
C GLY A 55 -9.91 -15.43 -14.57
N GLU A 56 -8.70 -15.09 -14.13
CA GLU A 56 -7.94 -15.88 -13.17
C GLU A 56 -8.14 -15.42 -11.73
N LEU A 57 -8.90 -14.36 -11.50
CA LEU A 57 -9.13 -13.77 -10.18
C LEU A 57 -7.82 -13.33 -9.50
N VAL A 58 -6.89 -12.79 -10.28
CA VAL A 58 -5.58 -12.35 -9.81
C VAL A 58 -5.38 -10.86 -10.08
N LEU A 59 -4.91 -10.16 -9.07
CA LEU A 59 -4.54 -8.75 -9.18
C LEU A 59 -3.22 -8.52 -8.45
N THR A 60 -2.29 -7.87 -9.13
CA THR A 60 -1.01 -7.46 -8.56
C THR A 60 -0.91 -5.95 -8.62
N CYS A 61 -0.66 -5.33 -7.50
CA CYS A 61 -0.54 -3.87 -7.42
C CYS A 61 0.59 -3.45 -6.47
N ARG A 62 0.99 -2.19 -6.59
CA ARG A 62 1.97 -1.62 -5.69
C ARG A 62 1.32 -1.25 -4.36
N ALA A 63 2.09 -1.27 -3.28
CA ALA A 63 1.58 -1.15 -1.92
C ALA A 63 0.89 0.19 -1.62
N GLY A 64 1.25 1.25 -2.32
CA GLY A 64 0.63 2.56 -2.14
C GLY A 64 -0.66 2.77 -2.92
N THR A 65 -1.15 1.74 -3.62
CA THR A 65 -2.36 1.86 -4.42
C THR A 65 -3.58 2.07 -3.52
N PRO A 66 -4.40 3.12 -3.74
CA PRO A 66 -5.60 3.33 -2.94
C PRO A 66 -6.61 2.18 -3.10
N LEU A 67 -7.16 1.72 -1.98
CA LEU A 67 -8.20 0.67 -1.99
C LEU A 67 -9.43 1.10 -2.80
N ALA A 68 -9.81 2.37 -2.73
CA ALA A 68 -10.95 2.88 -3.47
C ALA A 68 -10.77 2.70 -4.99
N GLU A 69 -9.55 2.90 -5.48
CA GLU A 69 -9.22 2.72 -6.89
C GLU A 69 -9.32 1.25 -7.30
N LEU A 70 -8.83 0.34 -6.47
CA LEU A 70 -8.95 -1.10 -6.72
C LEU A 70 -10.39 -1.57 -6.72
N ARG A 71 -11.18 -1.11 -5.76
CA ARG A 71 -12.60 -1.46 -5.67
C ARG A 71 -13.37 -1.01 -6.91
N ALA A 72 -13.08 0.20 -7.41
CA ALA A 72 -13.70 0.70 -8.64
C ALA A 72 -13.34 -0.16 -9.85
N MET A 73 -12.06 -0.52 -9.98
CA MET A 73 -11.59 -1.38 -11.06
C MET A 73 -12.24 -2.77 -11.03
N LEU A 74 -12.30 -3.37 -9.84
CA LEU A 74 -12.92 -4.68 -9.68
C LEU A 74 -14.43 -4.64 -9.99
N ALA A 75 -15.12 -3.59 -9.55
CA ALA A 75 -16.54 -3.42 -9.79
C ALA A 75 -16.89 -3.36 -11.28
N GLU A 76 -16.01 -2.78 -12.11
CA GLU A 76 -16.19 -2.75 -13.56
C GLU A 76 -16.27 -4.14 -14.18
N ASN A 77 -15.67 -5.14 -13.52
CA ASN A 77 -15.69 -6.54 -13.94
C ASN A 77 -16.62 -7.40 -13.08
N GLY A 78 -17.51 -6.77 -12.31
CA GLY A 78 -18.45 -7.49 -11.46
C GLY A 78 -17.79 -8.23 -10.30
N GLN A 79 -16.62 -7.78 -9.86
CA GLN A 79 -15.82 -8.43 -8.83
C GLN A 79 -15.66 -7.56 -7.60
N HIS A 80 -15.27 -8.17 -6.49
CA HIS A 80 -14.97 -7.48 -5.23
C HIS A 80 -13.90 -8.24 -4.46
N LEU A 81 -13.28 -7.57 -3.49
CA LEU A 81 -12.32 -8.23 -2.59
C LEU A 81 -13.07 -9.23 -1.71
N PRO A 82 -12.51 -10.44 -1.47
CA PRO A 82 -13.16 -11.45 -0.62
C PRO A 82 -13.07 -11.12 0.87
N PHE A 83 -12.38 -10.05 1.23
CA PHE A 83 -12.24 -9.54 2.59
C PHE A 83 -12.54 -8.05 2.58
N ASP A 84 -12.86 -7.49 3.74
CA ASP A 84 -13.25 -6.09 3.85
C ASP A 84 -12.31 -5.36 4.82
N PRO A 85 -11.13 -4.92 4.35
CA PRO A 85 -10.22 -4.18 5.22
C PRO A 85 -10.84 -2.86 5.65
N PRO A 86 -10.65 -2.43 6.92
CA PRO A 86 -11.16 -1.14 7.37
C PRO A 86 -10.60 -0.01 6.53
N ALA A 87 -11.45 0.82 5.98
CA ALA A 87 -11.04 1.88 5.06
C ALA A 87 -10.91 3.27 5.69
N PHE A 88 -11.53 3.53 6.82
CA PHE A 88 -11.45 4.80 7.56
C PHE A 88 -11.33 6.03 6.65
N GLY A 89 -12.31 6.24 5.75
CA GLY A 89 -12.30 7.28 4.73
C GLY A 89 -11.72 6.76 3.41
N ASP A 90 -11.27 7.68 2.55
CA ASP A 90 -10.86 7.36 1.19
C ASP A 90 -9.35 7.18 1.00
N ARG A 91 -8.56 7.32 2.07
CA ARG A 91 -7.10 7.32 1.97
C ARG A 91 -6.44 5.97 2.18
N ALA A 92 -7.21 4.93 2.52
CA ALA A 92 -6.66 3.61 2.75
C ALA A 92 -5.99 3.07 1.49
N THR A 93 -4.80 2.48 1.65
CA THR A 93 -4.05 1.80 0.58
C THR A 93 -4.00 0.30 0.86
N VAL A 94 -3.50 -0.43 -0.12
CA VAL A 94 -3.32 -1.89 0.00
C VAL A 94 -2.41 -2.27 1.15
#